data_f204357990536795e615bbf02adf57fa
#
_entry.id   f204357990536795e615bbf02adf57fa
#
_cell.length_a   1.000
_cell.length_b   1.000
_cell.length_c   1.000
_cell.angle_alpha   90.00
_cell.angle_beta   90.00
_cell.angle_gamma   90.00
#
_symmetry.space_group_name_H-M   'P 1'
#
loop_
_entity.id
_entity.type
_entity.pdbx_description
1 polymer ?
#
loop_
_entity_poly.entity_id
_entity_poly.type
_entity_poly.pdbx_seq_one_letter_code
_entity_poly.pdbx_strand_id
1 'polypeptide(L)'
;MPAHQGIIITRGLQEWACLLPQDLSFATASRLLGWQPQAEPLLADTTIRNLVRQHGQALRQAELAEAEAVLARPDLANLHPHLTPVAPPRGRAAWPTELTAAVDAALTAGAARPPDGVLPADWARVLARHQQEPTCPTAQLRTLGPQVLPDEVLVVPDEVCTRKTSGGFWELRTARVTTTAGTRYVSGTGATFLTVLLALVLLCAGRDRRLLVLADGARWIRTWVLSLQERWGATSLILDWFHLCKRCREWASMFCRGRGAKKALLRTLFRQLWRGEVDAALATLEGYRGEARNLEWLDKLISYLEERRPFIPDYGERRRTCQYIGSGQVEKANDQIVAQRQKGAGMRWSLDTSDALAALRTLVLNDDWDAYWCHRRLPSLVAI
;
A
#
# COMPACT_ATOMS: atom_id res chain seq x y z
N MET A 1 17.72 9.42 -32.96
CA MET A 1 17.23 10.74 -32.55
C MET A 1 15.93 11.03 -33.28
N PRO A 2 14.81 11.35 -32.63
CA PRO A 2 13.60 11.72 -33.34
C PRO A 2 13.80 13.09 -33.99
N ALA A 3 13.67 13.12 -35.30
CA ALA A 3 13.66 14.37 -36.08
C ALA A 3 12.22 14.83 -36.23
N HIS A 4 11.87 15.97 -35.68
CA HIS A 4 10.63 16.68 -36.00
C HIS A 4 10.99 17.86 -36.89
N GLN A 5 10.51 17.87 -38.11
CA GLN A 5 10.63 18.98 -39.09
C GLN A 5 12.07 19.50 -39.35
N GLY A 6 13.06 18.60 -39.35
CA GLY A 6 14.45 18.99 -39.56
C GLY A 6 15.17 19.59 -38.34
N ILE A 7 14.50 19.67 -37.19
CA ILE A 7 15.09 20.15 -35.93
C ILE A 7 15.62 18.97 -35.13
N ILE A 8 16.91 19.01 -34.79
CA ILE A 8 17.51 18.04 -33.88
C ILE A 8 17.24 18.48 -32.45
N ILE A 9 16.45 17.67 -31.72
CA ILE A 9 16.18 17.91 -30.31
C ILE A 9 17.27 17.24 -29.50
N THR A 10 18.13 18.04 -28.85
CA THR A 10 19.22 17.54 -28.01
C THR A 10 18.67 16.80 -26.80
N ARG A 11 19.47 15.89 -26.18
CA ARG A 11 19.05 15.14 -25.02
C ARG A 11 18.72 16.03 -23.82
N GLY A 12 19.52 17.07 -23.56
CA GLY A 12 19.22 18.05 -22.51
C GLY A 12 17.90 18.77 -22.72
N LEU A 13 17.55 19.11 -23.98
CA LEU A 13 16.25 19.70 -24.25
C LEU A 13 15.10 18.69 -24.09
N GLN A 14 15.33 17.40 -24.42
CA GLN A 14 14.37 16.33 -24.15
C GLN A 14 14.16 16.13 -22.65
N GLU A 15 15.23 16.20 -21.88
CA GLU A 15 15.15 16.13 -20.40
C GLU A 15 14.27 17.24 -19.83
N TRP A 16 14.52 18.49 -20.18
CA TRP A 16 13.69 19.62 -19.77
C TRP A 16 12.25 19.49 -20.25
N ALA A 17 12.03 19.02 -21.49
CA ALA A 17 10.72 18.75 -22.04
C ALA A 17 9.96 17.62 -21.30
N CYS A 18 10.68 16.72 -20.61
CA CYS A 18 10.09 15.68 -19.77
C CYS A 18 9.98 16.10 -18.29
N LEU A 19 10.86 16.97 -17.79
CA LEU A 19 10.86 17.43 -16.41
C LEU A 19 9.74 18.45 -16.13
N LEU A 20 9.67 19.52 -16.93
CA LEU A 20 8.72 20.60 -16.70
C LEU A 20 7.24 20.16 -16.68
N PRO A 21 6.77 19.25 -17.56
CA PRO A 21 5.37 18.82 -17.55
C PRO A 21 5.00 17.94 -16.37
N GLN A 22 5.93 17.56 -15.54
CA GLN A 22 5.62 16.80 -14.31
C GLN A 22 4.82 17.65 -13.31
N ASP A 23 5.03 18.97 -13.33
CA ASP A 23 4.35 19.90 -12.42
C ASP A 23 3.52 20.95 -13.18
N LEU A 24 3.84 21.19 -14.45
CA LEU A 24 3.23 22.23 -15.27
C LEU A 24 2.35 21.65 -16.40
N SER A 25 1.46 22.47 -16.95
CA SER A 25 0.76 22.11 -18.19
C SER A 25 1.73 22.04 -19.36
N PHE A 26 1.43 21.24 -20.39
CA PHE A 26 2.25 21.17 -21.60
C PHE A 26 2.43 22.54 -22.27
N ALA A 27 1.35 23.35 -22.32
CA ALA A 27 1.40 24.71 -22.85
C ALA A 27 2.31 25.63 -22.01
N THR A 28 2.27 25.51 -20.68
CA THR A 28 3.16 26.28 -19.81
C THR A 28 4.62 25.83 -19.96
N ALA A 29 4.86 24.53 -20.05
CA ALA A 29 6.21 23.98 -20.30
C ALA A 29 6.76 24.46 -21.64
N SER A 30 5.97 24.44 -22.70
CA SER A 30 6.33 24.97 -24.02
C SER A 30 6.74 26.45 -23.96
N ARG A 31 5.94 27.26 -23.27
CA ARG A 31 6.23 28.68 -23.08
C ARG A 31 7.53 28.91 -22.29
N LEU A 32 7.77 28.14 -21.25
CA LEU A 32 8.98 28.28 -20.42
C LEU A 32 10.25 27.85 -21.16
N LEU A 33 10.18 26.81 -22.00
CA LEU A 33 11.32 26.40 -22.83
C LEU A 33 11.67 27.43 -23.91
N GLY A 34 10.71 28.25 -24.35
CA GLY A 34 10.91 29.35 -25.29
C GLY A 34 11.06 30.72 -24.64
N TRP A 35 11.40 30.83 -23.35
CA TRP A 35 11.43 32.08 -22.59
C TRP A 35 12.52 33.06 -23.09
N GLN A 36 12.29 33.63 -24.27
CA GLN A 36 12.90 34.88 -24.68
C GLN A 36 11.78 35.82 -25.11
N PRO A 37 11.80 37.11 -24.70
CA PRO A 37 10.78 38.06 -25.11
C PRO A 37 10.83 38.18 -26.62
N GLN A 38 9.82 37.75 -27.36
CA GLN A 38 9.64 37.79 -28.82
C GLN A 38 10.03 36.55 -29.64
N ALA A 39 10.44 35.41 -29.01
CA ALA A 39 10.71 34.20 -29.77
C ALA A 39 9.50 33.24 -29.78
N GLU A 40 9.27 32.54 -30.89
CA GLU A 40 8.35 31.41 -30.93
C GLU A 40 8.78 30.32 -29.94
N PRO A 41 7.82 29.55 -29.40
CA PRO A 41 8.15 28.45 -28.50
C PRO A 41 9.17 27.50 -29.15
N LEU A 42 10.26 27.20 -28.42
CA LEU A 42 11.33 26.31 -28.92
C LEU A 42 10.79 24.91 -29.26
N LEU A 43 9.81 24.45 -28.49
CA LEU A 43 9.08 23.19 -28.69
C LEU A 43 7.57 23.45 -28.51
N ALA A 44 6.76 23.02 -29.48
CA ALA A 44 5.31 23.02 -29.33
C ALA A 44 4.87 22.08 -28.20
N ASP A 45 3.73 22.35 -27.56
CA ASP A 45 3.13 21.54 -26.50
C ASP A 45 2.86 20.10 -26.94
N THR A 46 2.49 19.92 -28.22
CA THR A 46 2.30 18.59 -28.84
C THR A 46 3.62 17.81 -28.95
N THR A 47 4.72 18.49 -29.27
CA THR A 47 6.07 17.89 -29.32
C THR A 47 6.52 17.46 -27.93
N ILE A 48 6.33 18.32 -26.93
CA ILE A 48 6.63 18.00 -25.52
C ILE A 48 5.82 16.79 -25.06
N ARG A 49 4.51 16.75 -25.37
CA ARG A 49 3.64 15.61 -25.04
C ARG A 49 4.13 14.32 -25.70
N ASN A 50 4.58 14.39 -26.93
CA ASN A 50 5.10 13.21 -27.64
C ASN A 50 6.43 12.74 -27.05
N LEU A 51 7.32 13.64 -26.65
CA LEU A 51 8.55 13.28 -25.92
C LEU A 51 8.24 12.60 -24.59
N VAL A 52 7.33 13.15 -23.80
CA VAL A 52 6.87 12.51 -22.54
C VAL A 52 6.37 11.09 -22.79
N ARG A 53 5.52 10.91 -23.82
CA ARG A 53 5.03 9.56 -24.18
C ARG A 53 6.15 8.64 -24.60
N GLN A 54 7.05 9.09 -25.46
CA GLN A 54 8.17 8.31 -25.95
C GLN A 54 9.08 7.82 -24.82
N HIS A 55 9.50 8.72 -23.93
CA HIS A 55 10.35 8.36 -22.80
C HIS A 55 9.61 7.52 -21.77
N GLY A 56 8.37 7.84 -21.44
CA GLY A 56 7.56 7.05 -20.52
C GLY A 56 7.29 5.64 -21.02
N GLN A 57 6.99 5.46 -22.31
CA GLN A 57 6.83 4.15 -22.92
C GLN A 57 8.13 3.35 -22.94
N ALA A 58 9.26 3.99 -23.25
CA ALA A 58 10.58 3.34 -23.23
C ALA A 58 10.92 2.84 -21.81
N LEU A 59 10.61 3.63 -20.77
CA LEU A 59 10.78 3.23 -19.37
C LEU A 59 9.89 2.00 -19.05
N ARG A 60 8.61 2.03 -19.41
CA ARG A 60 7.68 0.90 -19.17
C ARG A 60 8.11 -0.39 -19.87
N GLN A 61 8.57 -0.28 -21.11
CA GLN A 61 9.08 -1.43 -21.86
C GLN A 61 10.33 -2.01 -21.20
N ALA A 62 11.24 -1.16 -20.75
CA ALA A 62 12.46 -1.61 -20.06
C ALA A 62 12.13 -2.26 -18.70
N GLU A 63 11.28 -1.65 -17.90
CA GLU A 63 10.82 -2.22 -16.62
C GLU A 63 10.18 -3.59 -16.82
N LEU A 64 9.32 -3.74 -17.83
CA LEU A 64 8.66 -5.01 -18.13
C LEU A 64 9.65 -6.08 -18.59
N ALA A 65 10.54 -5.74 -19.53
CA ALA A 65 11.53 -6.68 -20.05
C ALA A 65 12.46 -7.17 -18.93
N GLU A 66 12.88 -6.28 -18.04
CA GLU A 66 13.69 -6.65 -16.88
C GLU A 66 12.90 -7.53 -15.89
N ALA A 67 11.63 -7.18 -15.62
CA ALA A 67 10.77 -7.98 -14.76
C ALA A 67 10.58 -9.41 -15.32
N GLU A 68 10.37 -9.55 -16.61
CA GLU A 68 10.26 -10.86 -17.28
C GLU A 68 11.57 -11.64 -17.17
N ALA A 69 12.72 -10.98 -17.35
CA ALA A 69 14.03 -11.60 -17.17
C ALA A 69 14.26 -12.07 -15.72
N VAL A 70 13.87 -11.28 -14.74
CA VAL A 70 13.93 -11.64 -13.32
C VAL A 70 13.03 -12.85 -13.04
N LEU A 71 11.79 -12.84 -13.53
CA LEU A 71 10.85 -13.93 -13.31
C LEU A 71 11.25 -15.25 -14.02
N ALA A 72 12.05 -15.16 -15.07
CA ALA A 72 12.61 -16.32 -15.77
C ALA A 72 13.82 -16.95 -15.06
N ARG A 73 14.40 -16.30 -14.04
CA ARG A 73 15.56 -16.80 -13.31
C ARG A 73 15.20 -18.08 -12.54
N PRO A 74 15.97 -19.17 -12.69
CA PRO A 74 15.69 -20.45 -12.03
C PRO A 74 15.73 -20.36 -10.49
N ASP A 75 16.60 -19.51 -9.93
CA ASP A 75 16.74 -19.29 -8.50
C ASP A 75 15.54 -18.56 -7.87
N LEU A 76 14.80 -17.79 -8.68
CA LEU A 76 13.57 -17.11 -8.28
C LEU A 76 12.30 -17.88 -8.67
N ALA A 77 12.31 -18.59 -9.81
CA ALA A 77 11.18 -19.40 -10.25
C ALA A 77 10.88 -20.56 -9.27
N ASN A 78 11.91 -21.11 -8.64
CA ASN A 78 11.83 -22.21 -7.67
C ASN A 78 11.84 -21.72 -6.21
N LEU A 79 11.56 -20.45 -5.96
CA LEU A 79 11.36 -19.97 -4.60
C LEU A 79 10.10 -20.61 -4.00
N HIS A 80 10.29 -21.83 -3.50
CA HIS A 80 9.38 -22.37 -2.50
C HIS A 80 9.68 -21.61 -1.21
N PRO A 81 8.72 -20.94 -0.63
CA PRO A 81 8.94 -20.28 0.63
C PRO A 81 9.18 -21.35 1.71
N HIS A 82 10.36 -21.36 2.24
CA HIS A 82 10.60 -21.94 3.56
C HIS A 82 9.99 -21.07 4.68
N LEU A 83 9.14 -20.14 4.30
CA LEU A 83 8.47 -19.23 5.18
C LEU A 83 7.31 -19.96 5.82
N THR A 84 7.47 -20.35 7.06
CA THR A 84 6.36 -20.83 7.89
C THR A 84 5.23 -19.80 7.78
N PRO A 85 4.01 -20.20 7.34
CA PRO A 85 2.89 -19.29 7.33
C PRO A 85 2.78 -18.67 8.71
N VAL A 86 2.99 -17.36 8.83
CA VAL A 86 2.60 -16.66 10.05
C VAL A 86 1.09 -16.73 10.03
N ALA A 87 0.53 -17.68 10.75
CA ALA A 87 -0.89 -17.66 11.04
C ALA A 87 -1.20 -16.23 11.48
N PRO A 88 -2.22 -15.57 10.88
CA PRO A 88 -2.64 -14.27 11.39
C PRO A 88 -2.72 -14.40 12.89
N PRO A 89 -2.21 -13.43 13.67
CA PRO A 89 -2.25 -13.53 15.12
C PRO A 89 -3.70 -13.85 15.45
N ARG A 90 -3.96 -15.06 15.91
CA ARG A 90 -5.28 -15.44 16.37
C ARG A 90 -5.56 -14.41 17.44
N GLY A 91 -6.49 -13.49 17.13
CA GLY A 91 -6.98 -12.59 18.12
C GLY A 91 -7.18 -13.44 19.39
N ARG A 92 -6.89 -12.92 20.57
CA ARG A 92 -7.19 -13.66 21.80
C ARG A 92 -8.52 -14.34 21.55
N ALA A 93 -8.52 -15.68 21.48
CA ALA A 93 -9.77 -16.43 21.40
C ALA A 93 -10.64 -15.80 22.47
N ALA A 94 -11.83 -15.28 22.08
CA ALA A 94 -12.59 -14.42 22.94
C ALA A 94 -12.87 -15.20 24.24
N TRP A 95 -12.01 -15.02 25.20
CA TRP A 95 -12.24 -15.61 26.51
C TRP A 95 -13.45 -14.88 27.12
N PRO A 96 -14.33 -15.58 27.78
CA PRO A 96 -15.38 -14.95 28.57
C PRO A 96 -14.79 -13.83 29.42
N THR A 97 -15.52 -12.75 29.61
CA THR A 97 -15.05 -11.55 30.34
C THR A 97 -14.46 -11.92 31.70
N GLU A 98 -15.06 -12.90 32.37
CA GLU A 98 -14.62 -13.44 33.66
C GLU A 98 -13.23 -14.11 33.57
N LEU A 99 -12.99 -14.88 32.51
CA LEU A 99 -11.70 -15.54 32.29
C LEU A 99 -10.60 -14.53 31.91
N THR A 100 -10.96 -13.49 31.18
CA THR A 100 -10.05 -12.39 30.86
C THR A 100 -9.63 -11.65 32.13
N ALA A 101 -10.58 -11.37 33.04
CA ALA A 101 -10.29 -10.73 34.32
C ALA A 101 -9.41 -11.62 35.22
N ALA A 102 -9.66 -12.93 35.24
CA ALA A 102 -8.84 -13.89 35.99
C ALA A 102 -7.40 -13.97 35.44
N VAL A 103 -7.24 -13.91 34.12
CA VAL A 103 -5.93 -13.87 33.47
C VAL A 103 -5.18 -12.59 33.80
N ASP A 104 -5.81 -11.43 33.72
CA ASP A 104 -5.20 -10.14 34.04
C ASP A 104 -4.80 -10.06 35.52
N ALA A 105 -5.62 -10.59 36.42
CA ALA A 105 -5.30 -10.70 37.84
C ALA A 105 -4.09 -11.63 38.09
N ALA A 106 -4.05 -12.81 37.45
CA ALA A 106 -2.97 -13.76 37.54
C ALA A 106 -1.64 -13.19 36.98
N LEU A 107 -1.67 -12.43 35.89
CA LEU A 107 -0.51 -11.75 35.33
C LEU A 107 0.02 -10.68 36.29
N THR A 108 -0.87 -9.87 36.86
CA THR A 108 -0.52 -8.84 37.83
C THR A 108 0.09 -9.43 39.10
N ALA A 109 -0.40 -10.60 39.54
CA ALA A 109 0.10 -11.31 40.70
C ALA A 109 1.40 -12.11 40.41
N GLY A 110 1.89 -12.14 39.17
CA GLY A 110 3.06 -12.93 38.79
C GLY A 110 2.86 -14.44 38.91
N ALA A 111 1.63 -14.93 38.72
CA ALA A 111 1.30 -16.34 38.89
C ALA A 111 2.06 -17.24 37.90
N ALA A 112 2.72 -18.27 38.43
CA ALA A 112 3.45 -19.24 37.61
C ALA A 112 2.53 -20.26 36.92
N ARG A 113 1.29 -20.42 37.37
CA ARG A 113 0.30 -21.35 36.82
C ARG A 113 -0.88 -20.64 36.18
N PRO A 114 -1.47 -21.24 35.13
CA PRO A 114 -2.66 -20.66 34.50
C PRO A 114 -3.82 -20.64 35.50
N PRO A 115 -4.71 -19.62 35.39
CA PRO A 115 -6.00 -19.67 36.07
C PRO A 115 -6.87 -20.80 35.48
N ASP A 116 -7.85 -21.25 36.29
CA ASP A 116 -8.77 -22.31 35.87
C ASP A 116 -9.47 -21.97 34.55
N GLY A 117 -9.50 -22.94 33.65
CA GLY A 117 -10.10 -22.76 32.32
C GLY A 117 -9.13 -22.25 31.25
N VAL A 118 -7.89 -21.92 31.57
CA VAL A 118 -6.84 -21.55 30.62
C VAL A 118 -5.90 -22.72 30.36
N LEU A 119 -5.73 -23.11 29.10
CA LEU A 119 -4.80 -24.17 28.73
C LEU A 119 -3.35 -23.74 29.00
N PRO A 120 -2.47 -24.67 29.49
CA PRO A 120 -1.06 -24.36 29.76
C PRO A 120 -0.32 -23.75 28.57
N ALA A 121 -0.63 -24.19 27.34
CA ALA A 121 -0.04 -23.64 26.10
C ALA A 121 -0.48 -22.20 25.83
N ASP A 122 -1.70 -21.83 26.17
CA ASP A 122 -2.21 -20.48 26.03
C ASP A 122 -1.64 -19.57 27.11
N TRP A 123 -1.52 -20.07 28.33
CA TRP A 123 -0.86 -19.39 29.44
C TRP A 123 0.61 -19.09 29.16
N ALA A 124 1.36 -20.08 28.67
CA ALA A 124 2.75 -19.86 28.25
C ALA A 124 2.90 -18.74 27.22
N ARG A 125 1.97 -18.67 26.23
CA ARG A 125 1.94 -17.58 25.24
C ARG A 125 1.61 -16.22 25.88
N VAL A 126 0.67 -16.18 26.81
CA VAL A 126 0.29 -14.97 27.53
C VAL A 126 1.41 -14.47 28.42
N LEU A 127 2.08 -15.38 29.16
CA LEU A 127 3.24 -15.06 29.99
C LEU A 127 4.41 -14.54 29.16
N ALA A 128 4.75 -15.22 28.06
CA ALA A 128 5.80 -14.77 27.16
C ALA A 128 5.51 -13.36 26.62
N ARG A 129 4.25 -13.07 26.31
CA ARG A 129 3.79 -11.76 25.85
C ARG A 129 3.83 -10.69 26.94
N HIS A 130 3.53 -11.05 28.18
CA HIS A 130 3.56 -10.15 29.34
C HIS A 130 4.99 -9.85 29.79
N GLN A 131 5.89 -10.84 29.67
CA GLN A 131 7.32 -10.72 30.00
C GLN A 131 8.14 -10.05 28.89
N GLN A 132 7.65 -10.02 27.65
CA GLN A 132 8.23 -9.22 26.61
C GLN A 132 7.89 -7.76 26.89
N GLU A 133 8.78 -7.07 27.60
CA GLU A 133 8.76 -5.62 27.63
C GLU A 133 8.76 -5.11 26.19
N PRO A 134 7.99 -4.04 25.91
CA PRO A 134 7.99 -3.46 24.57
C PRO A 134 9.44 -3.09 24.24
N THR A 135 9.99 -3.74 23.23
CA THR A 135 11.36 -3.53 22.75
C THR A 135 11.63 -2.09 22.31
N CYS A 136 10.58 -1.27 22.27
CA CYS A 136 10.68 0.13 21.96
C CYS A 136 9.85 0.98 22.95
N PRO A 137 10.49 1.82 23.80
CA PRO A 137 9.78 2.75 24.66
C PRO A 137 8.85 3.66 23.86
N THR A 138 7.69 3.99 24.40
CA THR A 138 6.67 4.82 23.73
C THR A 138 7.22 6.17 23.22
N ALA A 139 8.26 6.69 23.85
CA ALA A 139 8.97 7.90 23.43
C ALA A 139 9.74 7.68 22.12
N GLN A 140 10.40 6.53 21.93
CA GLN A 140 11.11 6.19 20.68
C GLN A 140 10.13 5.90 19.54
N LEU A 141 8.95 5.32 19.82
CA LEU A 141 7.88 5.15 18.85
C LEU A 141 7.43 6.46 18.20
N ARG A 142 7.45 7.57 18.96
CA ARG A 142 7.09 8.89 18.44
C ARG A 142 8.20 9.53 17.61
N THR A 143 9.46 9.15 17.84
CA THR A 143 10.64 9.77 17.22
C THR A 143 11.08 9.01 15.96
N LEU A 144 11.04 7.68 15.96
CA LEU A 144 11.53 6.85 14.85
C LEU A 144 10.46 6.47 13.82
N GLY A 145 9.18 6.56 14.19
CA GLY A 145 8.07 6.09 13.35
C GLY A 145 8.05 4.56 13.19
N PRO A 146 7.10 4.04 12.39
CA PRO A 146 7.00 2.60 12.14
C PRO A 146 8.14 2.12 11.23
N GLN A 147 8.63 0.91 11.50
CA GLN A 147 9.76 0.29 10.80
C GLN A 147 9.36 -1.05 10.18
N VAL A 148 10.12 -1.47 9.17
CA VAL A 148 10.06 -2.81 8.57
C VAL A 148 11.00 -3.72 9.34
N LEU A 149 10.59 -4.96 9.58
CA LEU A 149 11.44 -5.94 10.25
C LEU A 149 12.56 -6.42 9.30
N PRO A 150 13.73 -6.85 9.84
CA PRO A 150 14.86 -7.30 9.02
C PRO A 150 14.54 -8.50 8.12
N ASP A 151 13.64 -9.36 8.57
CA ASP A 151 13.19 -10.57 7.89
C ASP A 151 11.92 -10.34 7.04
N GLU A 152 11.57 -9.09 6.77
CA GLU A 152 10.31 -8.74 6.11
C GLU A 152 10.52 -7.81 4.91
N VAL A 153 9.72 -8.03 3.88
CA VAL A 153 9.49 -7.07 2.78
C VAL A 153 8.09 -6.51 2.93
N LEU A 154 7.99 -5.22 3.18
CA LEU A 154 6.70 -4.53 3.25
C LEU A 154 6.31 -4.02 1.87
N VAL A 155 5.15 -4.44 1.40
CA VAL A 155 4.53 -3.95 0.16
C VAL A 155 3.24 -3.23 0.49
N VAL A 156 3.15 -1.98 0.05
CA VAL A 156 1.95 -1.16 0.22
C VAL A 156 1.43 -0.78 -1.15
N PRO A 157 0.54 -1.57 -1.75
CA PRO A 157 -0.10 -1.26 -3.03
C PRO A 157 -1.35 -0.42 -2.83
N ASP A 158 -1.63 0.44 -3.83
CA ASP A 158 -2.84 1.27 -3.85
C ASP A 158 -3.19 1.65 -5.30
N GLU A 159 -4.35 2.25 -5.51
CA GLU A 159 -4.82 2.70 -6.81
C GLU A 159 -5.31 4.14 -6.80
N VAL A 160 -5.13 4.81 -7.92
CA VAL A 160 -5.61 6.16 -8.11
C VAL A 160 -6.27 6.33 -9.48
N CYS A 161 -7.45 6.93 -9.49
CA CYS A 161 -8.20 7.16 -10.72
C CYS A 161 -7.91 8.53 -11.32
N THR A 162 -7.69 8.59 -12.65
CA THR A 162 -7.61 9.82 -13.45
C THR A 162 -8.73 9.86 -14.48
N ARG A 163 -9.21 11.05 -14.83
CA ARG A 163 -10.32 11.21 -15.79
C ARG A 163 -9.87 10.93 -17.23
N LYS A 164 -10.65 10.13 -17.95
CA LYS A 164 -10.45 9.88 -19.39
C LYS A 164 -10.89 11.04 -20.26
N THR A 165 -10.23 11.23 -21.40
CA THR A 165 -10.69 12.14 -22.47
C THR A 165 -12.05 11.72 -23.02
N SER A 166 -12.32 10.41 -23.10
CA SER A 166 -13.57 9.82 -23.60
C SER A 166 -14.68 9.69 -22.54
N GLY A 167 -14.45 10.21 -21.31
CA GLY A 167 -15.35 9.99 -20.18
C GLY A 167 -15.00 8.76 -19.33
N GLY A 168 -15.37 8.77 -18.07
CA GLY A 168 -14.99 7.75 -17.10
C GLY A 168 -13.57 7.94 -16.55
N PHE A 169 -12.97 6.85 -16.02
CA PHE A 169 -11.70 6.93 -15.31
C PHE A 169 -10.72 5.86 -15.77
N TRP A 170 -9.42 6.21 -15.81
CA TRP A 170 -8.29 5.29 -15.82
C TRP A 170 -7.90 4.96 -14.40
N GLU A 171 -7.61 3.70 -14.15
CA GLU A 171 -7.04 3.21 -12.89
C GLU A 171 -5.53 3.05 -13.08
N LEU A 172 -4.76 3.87 -12.37
CA LEU A 172 -3.33 3.70 -12.23
C LEU A 172 -3.06 3.07 -10.87
N ARG A 173 -2.13 2.14 -10.82
CA ARG A 173 -1.71 1.45 -9.61
C ARG A 173 -0.32 1.93 -9.23
N THR A 174 -0.11 2.04 -7.95
CA THR A 174 1.21 2.31 -7.37
C THR A 174 1.47 1.30 -6.26
N ALA A 175 2.73 1.00 -6.03
CA ALA A 175 3.14 0.24 -4.87
C ALA A 175 4.43 0.83 -4.31
N ARG A 176 4.53 0.83 -3.00
CA ARG A 176 5.74 1.10 -2.26
C ARG A 176 6.27 -0.23 -1.72
N VAL A 177 7.48 -0.60 -2.10
CA VAL A 177 8.19 -1.77 -1.60
C VAL A 177 9.30 -1.29 -0.69
N THR A 178 9.38 -1.83 0.52
CA THR A 178 10.32 -1.37 1.55
C THR A 178 10.95 -2.55 2.25
N THR A 179 12.26 -2.46 2.46
CA THR A 179 13.04 -3.32 3.33
C THR A 179 13.80 -2.45 4.33
N THR A 180 14.62 -3.04 5.19
CA THR A 180 15.54 -2.30 6.06
C THR A 180 16.62 -1.52 5.31
N ALA A 181 16.92 -1.89 4.06
CA ALA A 181 17.95 -1.25 3.25
C ALA A 181 17.44 -0.04 2.45
N GLY A 182 16.11 0.02 2.17
CA GLY A 182 15.59 1.12 1.40
C GLY A 182 14.12 0.99 0.99
N THR A 183 13.75 1.83 0.05
CA THR A 183 12.40 1.89 -0.51
C THR A 183 12.45 2.08 -2.01
N ARG A 184 11.60 1.36 -2.74
CA ARG A 184 11.36 1.56 -4.18
C ARG A 184 9.87 1.71 -4.44
N TYR A 185 9.55 2.48 -5.46
CA TYR A 185 8.19 2.69 -5.93
C TYR A 185 8.01 2.07 -7.32
N VAL A 186 6.85 1.48 -7.52
CA VAL A 186 6.41 0.96 -8.83
C VAL A 186 5.07 1.61 -9.15
N SER A 187 4.89 2.02 -10.39
CA SER A 187 3.59 2.51 -10.87
C SER A 187 3.26 1.91 -12.23
N GLY A 188 1.99 1.93 -12.62
CA GLY A 188 1.58 1.45 -13.93
C GLY A 188 0.12 1.02 -13.97
N THR A 189 -0.23 0.26 -15.00
CA THR A 189 -1.60 -0.19 -15.23
C THR A 189 -1.68 -1.71 -15.44
N GLY A 190 -2.81 -2.30 -15.09
CA GLY A 190 -3.18 -3.67 -15.44
C GLY A 190 -2.18 -4.75 -15.03
N ALA A 191 -1.98 -5.72 -15.92
CA ALA A 191 -1.11 -6.87 -15.69
C ALA A 191 0.38 -6.50 -15.68
N THR A 192 0.80 -5.54 -16.50
CA THR A 192 2.20 -5.07 -16.57
C THR A 192 2.68 -4.57 -15.21
N PHE A 193 1.86 -3.76 -14.52
CA PHE A 193 2.16 -3.32 -13.16
C PHE A 193 2.38 -4.50 -12.21
N LEU A 194 1.50 -5.52 -12.26
CA LEU A 194 1.62 -6.69 -11.38
C LEU A 194 2.87 -7.52 -11.68
N THR A 195 3.26 -7.65 -12.94
CA THR A 195 4.50 -8.34 -13.35
C THR A 195 5.74 -7.65 -12.80
N VAL A 196 5.81 -6.32 -12.95
CA VAL A 196 6.94 -5.52 -12.42
C VAL A 196 6.98 -5.55 -10.89
N LEU A 197 5.84 -5.39 -10.23
CA LEU A 197 5.75 -5.47 -8.78
C LEU A 197 6.18 -6.85 -8.26
N LEU A 198 5.73 -7.91 -8.92
CA LEU A 198 6.09 -9.28 -8.57
C LEU A 198 7.60 -9.52 -8.67
N ALA A 199 8.22 -9.10 -9.76
CA ALA A 199 9.66 -9.23 -9.96
C ALA A 199 10.46 -8.48 -8.87
N LEU A 200 10.09 -7.23 -8.58
CA LEU A 200 10.72 -6.45 -7.51
C LEU A 200 10.57 -7.10 -6.14
N VAL A 201 9.37 -7.58 -5.81
CA VAL A 201 9.09 -8.27 -4.54
C VAL A 201 9.96 -9.52 -4.41
N LEU A 202 10.10 -10.31 -5.49
CA LEU A 202 10.96 -11.50 -5.49
C LEU A 202 12.44 -11.17 -5.27
N LEU A 203 12.93 -10.14 -5.94
CA LEU A 203 14.30 -9.67 -5.75
C LEU A 203 14.56 -9.24 -4.31
N CYS A 204 13.58 -8.54 -3.70
CA CYS A 204 13.70 -8.05 -2.32
C CYS A 204 13.52 -9.15 -1.28
N ALA A 205 12.61 -10.09 -1.52
CA ALA A 205 12.33 -11.17 -0.56
C ALA A 205 13.43 -12.22 -0.52
N GLY A 206 14.02 -12.55 -1.68
CA GLY A 206 14.97 -13.64 -1.77
C GLY A 206 14.36 -14.93 -1.23
N ARG A 207 15.16 -15.72 -0.49
CA ARG A 207 14.71 -16.97 0.16
C ARG A 207 14.30 -16.80 1.62
N ASP A 208 14.70 -15.70 2.25
CA ASP A 208 14.74 -15.61 3.72
C ASP A 208 13.77 -14.58 4.30
N ARG A 209 13.19 -13.72 3.47
CA ARG A 209 12.30 -12.66 3.93
C ARG A 209 10.82 -13.00 3.71
N ARG A 210 9.99 -12.61 4.66
CA ARG A 210 8.54 -12.72 4.59
C ARG A 210 7.97 -11.55 3.80
N LEU A 211 6.88 -11.79 3.07
CA LEU A 211 6.15 -10.75 2.38
C LEU A 211 4.97 -10.28 3.23
N LEU A 212 4.99 -9.02 3.60
CA LEU A 212 3.87 -8.35 4.25
C LEU A 212 3.23 -7.35 3.30
N VAL A 213 1.95 -7.55 2.98
CA VAL A 213 1.16 -6.60 2.19
C VAL A 213 0.24 -5.83 3.13
N LEU A 214 0.32 -4.49 3.09
CA LEU A 214 -0.54 -3.60 3.88
C LEU A 214 -1.39 -2.76 2.92
N ALA A 215 -2.71 -2.94 2.94
CA ALA A 215 -3.60 -2.33 1.95
C ALA A 215 -5.02 -2.07 2.48
N ASP A 216 -5.82 -1.35 1.70
CA ASP A 216 -7.25 -1.08 1.97
C ASP A 216 -8.16 -2.31 1.76
N GLY A 217 -7.62 -3.41 1.23
CA GLY A 217 -8.34 -4.63 0.93
C GLY A 217 -9.16 -4.58 -0.36
N ALA A 218 -8.78 -3.76 -1.33
CA ALA A 218 -9.35 -3.75 -2.67
C ALA A 218 -9.33 -5.16 -3.30
N ARG A 219 -10.30 -5.45 -4.16
CA ARG A 219 -10.47 -6.81 -4.70
C ARG A 219 -9.23 -7.30 -5.45
N TRP A 220 -8.62 -6.48 -6.28
CA TRP A 220 -7.46 -6.86 -7.06
C TRP A 220 -6.24 -7.17 -6.17
N ILE A 221 -6.06 -6.42 -5.06
CA ILE A 221 -4.98 -6.65 -4.09
C ILE A 221 -5.19 -8.00 -3.40
N ARG A 222 -6.41 -8.28 -2.93
CA ARG A 222 -6.73 -9.58 -2.31
C ARG A 222 -6.49 -10.75 -3.28
N THR A 223 -6.95 -10.61 -4.52
CA THR A 223 -6.72 -11.65 -5.56
C THR A 223 -5.24 -11.86 -5.83
N TRP A 224 -4.47 -10.77 -5.92
CA TRP A 224 -3.02 -10.85 -6.10
C TRP A 224 -2.34 -11.54 -4.91
N VAL A 225 -2.68 -11.14 -3.68
CA VAL A 225 -2.13 -11.76 -2.47
C VAL A 225 -2.46 -13.25 -2.39
N LEU A 226 -3.70 -13.66 -2.70
CA LEU A 226 -4.08 -15.07 -2.74
C LEU A 226 -3.22 -15.85 -3.74
N SER A 227 -2.98 -15.31 -4.95
CA SER A 227 -2.10 -15.96 -5.94
C SER A 227 -0.65 -16.08 -5.45
N LEU A 228 -0.19 -15.15 -4.62
CA LEU A 228 1.12 -15.25 -3.98
C LEU A 228 1.14 -16.31 -2.88
N GLN A 229 0.09 -16.41 -2.08
CA GLN A 229 -0.02 -17.41 -1.01
C GLN A 229 -0.05 -18.84 -1.58
N GLU A 230 -0.77 -19.06 -2.67
CA GLU A 230 -0.79 -20.34 -3.38
C GLU A 230 0.62 -20.74 -3.88
N ARG A 231 1.40 -19.75 -4.33
CA ARG A 231 2.73 -19.97 -4.89
C ARG A 231 3.83 -20.05 -3.84
N TRP A 232 3.72 -19.27 -2.74
CA TRP A 232 4.82 -19.06 -1.78
C TRP A 232 4.46 -19.27 -0.31
N GLY A 233 3.23 -19.52 0.03
CA GLY A 233 2.78 -19.89 1.38
C GLY A 233 2.90 -18.84 2.49
N ALA A 234 3.78 -17.87 2.39
CA ALA A 234 4.13 -16.98 3.49
C ALA A 234 3.89 -15.48 3.22
N THR A 235 2.86 -15.22 2.48
CA THR A 235 2.39 -13.86 2.25
C THR A 235 1.30 -13.52 3.26
N SER A 236 1.48 -12.45 4.02
CA SER A 236 0.47 -11.91 4.92
C SER A 236 -0.14 -10.65 4.33
N LEU A 237 -1.47 -10.56 4.31
CA LEU A 237 -2.20 -9.33 4.04
C LEU A 237 -2.69 -8.74 5.35
N ILE A 238 -2.43 -7.45 5.55
CA ILE A 238 -2.96 -6.67 6.67
C ILE A 238 -3.84 -5.57 6.11
N LEU A 239 -5.06 -5.51 6.63
CA LEU A 239 -5.99 -4.43 6.31
C LEU A 239 -5.53 -3.13 6.96
N ASP A 240 -5.52 -2.05 6.21
CA ASP A 240 -5.20 -0.71 6.72
C ASP A 240 -6.18 -0.30 7.81
N TRP A 241 -5.64 0.06 9.00
CA TRP A 241 -6.42 0.49 10.15
C TRP A 241 -7.29 1.72 9.87
N PHE A 242 -6.76 2.70 9.15
CA PHE A 242 -7.46 3.95 8.89
C PHE A 242 -8.61 3.74 7.92
N HIS A 243 -8.40 2.90 6.89
CA HIS A 243 -9.44 2.49 5.94
C HIS A 243 -10.52 1.64 6.62
N LEU A 244 -10.15 0.71 7.49
CA LEU A 244 -11.10 -0.05 8.30
C LEU A 244 -11.96 0.88 9.16
N CYS A 245 -11.34 1.81 9.89
CA CYS A 245 -12.06 2.79 10.70
C CYS A 245 -12.95 3.72 9.87
N LYS A 246 -12.49 4.17 8.70
CA LYS A 246 -13.26 4.98 7.77
C LYS A 246 -14.51 4.23 7.33
N ARG A 247 -14.37 2.98 6.90
CA ARG A 247 -15.47 2.14 6.45
C ARG A 247 -16.49 1.90 7.56
N CYS A 248 -16.06 1.59 8.76
CA CYS A 248 -16.94 1.46 9.92
C CYS A 248 -17.72 2.75 10.21
N ARG A 249 -17.06 3.93 10.14
CA ARG A 249 -17.71 5.23 10.36
C ARG A 249 -18.75 5.56 9.30
N GLU A 250 -18.45 5.31 8.04
CA GLU A 250 -19.34 5.55 6.91
C GLU A 250 -20.61 4.72 7.05
N TRP A 251 -20.48 3.41 7.22
CA TRP A 251 -21.64 2.52 7.27
C TRP A 251 -22.43 2.62 8.57
N ALA A 252 -21.78 2.81 9.71
CA ALA A 252 -22.49 3.12 10.96
C ALA A 252 -23.35 4.39 10.85
N SER A 253 -22.96 5.35 10.02
CA SER A 253 -23.80 6.53 9.74
C SER A 253 -25.09 6.19 9.01
N MET A 254 -25.17 5.06 8.32
CA MET A 254 -26.32 4.64 7.54
C MET A 254 -27.34 3.88 8.37
N PHE A 255 -26.92 3.17 9.42
CA PHE A 255 -27.81 2.33 10.22
C PHE A 255 -28.01 2.78 11.68
N CYS A 256 -27.14 3.62 12.26
CA CYS A 256 -27.33 4.11 13.62
C CYS A 256 -28.40 5.21 13.70
N ARG A 257 -29.14 5.20 14.79
CA ARG A 257 -30.16 6.24 15.14
C ARG A 257 -29.47 7.36 15.93
N GLY A 258 -28.94 8.35 15.23
CA GLY A 258 -28.36 9.54 15.85
C GLY A 258 -26.85 9.44 16.18
N ARG A 259 -26.28 10.60 16.52
CA ARG A 259 -24.83 10.74 16.76
C ARG A 259 -24.34 10.03 18.03
N GLY A 260 -25.18 10.01 19.08
CA GLY A 260 -24.84 9.36 20.36
C GLY A 260 -24.69 7.86 20.24
N ALA A 261 -25.69 7.18 19.66
CA ALA A 261 -25.68 5.74 19.42
C ALA A 261 -24.50 5.34 18.50
N LYS A 262 -24.28 6.09 17.40
CA LYS A 262 -23.13 5.88 16.52
C LYS A 262 -21.79 5.98 17.28
N LYS A 263 -21.61 7.03 18.12
CA LYS A 263 -20.36 7.22 18.88
C LYS A 263 -20.14 6.10 19.89
N ALA A 264 -21.19 5.63 20.57
CA ALA A 264 -21.12 4.52 21.51
C ALA A 264 -20.72 3.22 20.80
N LEU A 265 -21.41 2.85 19.72
CA LEU A 265 -21.12 1.67 18.92
C LEU A 265 -19.67 1.68 18.40
N LEU A 266 -19.24 2.78 17.74
CA LEU A 266 -17.90 2.89 17.17
C LEU A 266 -16.80 2.82 18.23
N ARG A 267 -17.04 3.33 19.45
CA ARG A 267 -16.07 3.21 20.55
C ARG A 267 -15.83 1.75 20.92
N THR A 268 -16.87 0.94 21.00
CA THR A 268 -16.77 -0.48 21.28
C THR A 268 -16.11 -1.23 20.14
N LEU A 269 -16.59 -1.04 18.90
CA LEU A 269 -16.00 -1.67 17.71
C LEU A 269 -14.52 -1.36 17.55
N PHE A 270 -14.12 -0.10 17.68
CA PHE A 270 -12.71 0.26 17.50
C PHE A 270 -11.81 -0.31 18.59
N ARG A 271 -12.30 -0.46 19.82
CA ARG A 271 -11.54 -1.13 20.89
C ARG A 271 -11.32 -2.60 20.57
N GLN A 272 -12.36 -3.29 20.10
CA GLN A 272 -12.30 -4.71 19.73
C GLN A 272 -11.43 -4.93 18.49
N LEU A 273 -11.67 -4.19 17.41
CA LEU A 273 -10.90 -4.29 16.17
C LEU A 273 -9.42 -3.89 16.35
N TRP A 274 -9.12 -2.93 17.24
CA TRP A 274 -7.75 -2.55 17.58
C TRP A 274 -6.95 -3.70 18.17
N ARG A 275 -7.62 -4.59 18.88
CA ARG A 275 -7.04 -5.80 19.48
C ARG A 275 -7.13 -7.03 18.58
N GLY A 276 -7.65 -6.90 17.36
CA GLY A 276 -7.90 -8.03 16.46
C GLY A 276 -9.05 -8.94 16.92
N GLU A 277 -9.90 -8.46 17.81
CA GLU A 277 -11.05 -9.20 18.37
C GLU A 277 -12.26 -9.12 17.43
N VAL A 278 -12.11 -9.67 16.21
CA VAL A 278 -13.13 -9.54 15.15
C VAL A 278 -14.43 -10.26 15.55
N ASP A 279 -14.37 -11.40 16.22
CA ASP A 279 -15.55 -12.13 16.66
C ASP A 279 -16.37 -11.33 17.67
N ALA A 280 -15.71 -10.64 18.60
CA ALA A 280 -16.38 -9.74 19.55
C ALA A 280 -17.01 -8.53 18.83
N ALA A 281 -16.34 -7.99 17.80
CA ALA A 281 -16.88 -6.91 16.98
C ALA A 281 -18.14 -7.35 16.20
N LEU A 282 -18.12 -8.56 15.63
CA LEU A 282 -19.26 -9.16 14.95
C LEU A 282 -20.43 -9.40 15.91
N ALA A 283 -20.18 -9.97 17.09
CA ALA A 283 -21.20 -10.15 18.13
C ALA A 283 -21.83 -8.81 18.58
N THR A 284 -20.99 -7.75 18.68
CA THR A 284 -21.50 -6.39 18.98
C THR A 284 -22.41 -5.87 17.88
N LEU A 285 -22.09 -6.09 16.62
CA LEU A 285 -22.96 -5.69 15.49
C LEU A 285 -24.24 -6.51 15.43
N GLU A 286 -24.17 -7.81 15.65
CA GLU A 286 -25.35 -8.68 15.71
C GLU A 286 -26.30 -8.25 16.85
N GLY A 287 -25.77 -7.94 18.05
CA GLY A 287 -26.54 -7.40 19.15
C GLY A 287 -27.19 -6.05 18.85
N TYR A 288 -26.70 -5.30 17.88
CA TYR A 288 -27.23 -4.00 17.47
C TYR A 288 -28.39 -4.09 16.48
N ARG A 289 -28.78 -5.28 16.00
CA ARG A 289 -29.85 -5.48 14.99
C ARG A 289 -31.18 -4.84 15.38
N GLY A 290 -31.59 -4.97 16.62
CA GLY A 290 -32.87 -4.41 17.14
C GLY A 290 -32.89 -2.88 17.17
N GLU A 291 -31.75 -2.23 17.25
CA GLU A 291 -31.62 -0.77 17.31
C GLU A 291 -31.36 -0.13 15.92
N ALA A 292 -30.98 -0.94 14.93
CA ALA A 292 -30.59 -0.45 13.62
C ALA A 292 -31.80 0.13 12.86
N ARG A 293 -31.60 1.32 12.26
CA ARG A 293 -32.64 1.91 11.37
C ARG A 293 -32.60 1.34 9.95
N ASN A 294 -31.52 0.69 9.55
CA ASN A 294 -31.33 0.08 8.23
C ASN A 294 -30.45 -1.16 8.35
N LEU A 295 -31.09 -2.33 8.25
CA LEU A 295 -30.40 -3.62 8.39
C LEU A 295 -29.48 -3.94 7.23
N GLU A 296 -29.79 -3.50 6.00
CA GLU A 296 -28.94 -3.74 4.83
C GLU A 296 -27.52 -3.18 5.03
N TRP A 297 -27.38 -1.98 5.56
CA TRP A 297 -26.07 -1.38 5.84
C TRP A 297 -25.36 -2.02 7.02
N LEU A 298 -26.11 -2.51 8.00
CA LEU A 298 -25.56 -3.30 9.10
C LEU A 298 -25.00 -4.63 8.57
N ASP A 299 -25.76 -5.35 7.75
CA ASP A 299 -25.35 -6.61 7.13
C ASP A 299 -24.13 -6.43 6.22
N LYS A 300 -24.07 -5.32 5.48
CA LYS A 300 -22.87 -4.96 4.70
C LYS A 300 -21.63 -4.82 5.58
N LEU A 301 -21.76 -4.22 6.77
CA LEU A 301 -20.62 -4.08 7.69
C LEU A 301 -20.21 -5.43 8.28
N ILE A 302 -21.19 -6.24 8.67
CA ILE A 302 -20.96 -7.60 9.18
C ILE A 302 -20.21 -8.43 8.13
N SER A 303 -20.75 -8.55 6.92
CA SER A 303 -20.13 -9.30 5.82
C SER A 303 -18.73 -8.77 5.46
N TYR A 304 -18.54 -7.44 5.49
CA TYR A 304 -17.25 -6.82 5.27
C TYR A 304 -16.21 -7.26 6.30
N LEU A 305 -16.55 -7.30 7.57
CA LEU A 305 -15.65 -7.74 8.65
C LEU A 305 -15.40 -9.25 8.60
N GLU A 306 -16.42 -10.06 8.29
CA GLU A 306 -16.28 -11.50 8.11
C GLU A 306 -15.29 -11.87 6.99
N GLU A 307 -15.47 -11.27 5.81
CA GLU A 307 -14.57 -11.50 4.67
C GLU A 307 -13.14 -11.06 4.95
N ARG A 308 -12.94 -10.08 5.81
CA ARG A 308 -11.62 -9.49 6.11
C ARG A 308 -11.05 -9.93 7.43
N ARG A 309 -11.74 -10.82 8.14
CA ARG A 309 -11.30 -11.40 9.42
C ARG A 309 -9.83 -11.86 9.40
N PRO A 310 -9.35 -12.59 8.38
CA PRO A 310 -7.96 -13.06 8.34
C PRO A 310 -6.93 -11.93 8.21
N PHE A 311 -7.37 -10.73 7.80
CA PHE A 311 -6.52 -9.59 7.49
C PHE A 311 -6.51 -8.51 8.59
N ILE A 312 -7.27 -8.72 9.68
CA ILE A 312 -7.37 -7.80 10.81
C ILE A 312 -6.48 -8.32 11.95
N PRO A 313 -5.25 -7.80 12.11
CA PRO A 313 -4.35 -8.20 13.18
C PRO A 313 -4.66 -7.47 14.49
N ASP A 314 -3.91 -7.78 15.54
CA ASP A 314 -3.80 -6.91 16.72
C ASP A 314 -2.98 -5.66 16.33
N TYR A 315 -3.66 -4.57 15.99
CA TYR A 315 -3.03 -3.29 15.64
C TYR A 315 -2.33 -2.64 16.84
N GLY A 316 -2.84 -2.88 18.05
CA GLY A 316 -2.22 -2.40 19.28
C GLY A 316 -0.84 -3.02 19.49
N GLU A 317 -0.70 -4.32 19.25
CA GLU A 317 0.56 -5.05 19.30
C GLU A 317 1.52 -4.54 18.22
N ARG A 318 1.06 -4.46 16.97
CA ARG A 318 1.87 -3.94 15.86
C ARG A 318 2.41 -2.54 16.16
N ARG A 319 1.58 -1.68 16.75
CA ARG A 319 2.02 -0.33 17.11
C ARG A 319 3.02 -0.32 18.27
N ARG A 320 2.85 -1.20 19.27
CA ARG A 320 3.82 -1.35 20.39
C ARG A 320 5.18 -1.81 19.89
N THR A 321 5.19 -2.67 18.88
CA THR A 321 6.41 -3.21 18.24
C THR A 321 6.91 -2.36 17.07
N CYS A 322 6.52 -1.10 16.97
CA CYS A 322 6.92 -0.16 15.92
C CYS A 322 6.62 -0.64 14.49
N GLN A 323 5.62 -1.47 14.27
CA GLN A 323 5.25 -1.96 12.94
C GLN A 323 4.19 -1.07 12.28
N TYR A 324 4.15 -1.10 10.96
CA TYR A 324 3.15 -0.37 10.18
C TYR A 324 1.72 -0.91 10.41
N ILE A 325 0.76 0.01 10.52
CA ILE A 325 -0.67 -0.26 10.66
C ILE A 325 -1.53 0.47 9.61
N GLY A 326 -0.92 1.32 8.81
CA GLY A 326 -1.60 2.14 7.81
C GLY A 326 -0.78 2.40 6.56
N SER A 327 -1.48 2.63 5.45
CA SER A 327 -0.94 2.80 4.10
C SER A 327 -0.60 4.25 3.71
N GLY A 328 -0.68 5.21 4.63
CA GLY A 328 -0.53 6.64 4.32
C GLY A 328 0.73 7.04 3.54
N GLN A 329 1.76 6.17 3.52
CA GLN A 329 2.96 6.42 2.73
C GLN A 329 2.76 6.19 1.23
N VAL A 330 1.94 5.20 0.84
CA VAL A 330 1.59 5.00 -0.57
C VAL A 330 0.56 6.02 -1.03
N GLU A 331 -0.32 6.49 -0.15
CA GLU A 331 -1.23 7.60 -0.46
C GLU A 331 -0.43 8.86 -0.84
N LYS A 332 0.67 9.15 -0.10
CA LYS A 332 1.59 10.22 -0.46
C LYS A 332 2.29 9.98 -1.80
N ALA A 333 2.69 8.74 -2.08
CA ALA A 333 3.27 8.36 -3.37
C ALA A 333 2.24 8.53 -4.50
N ASN A 334 1.00 8.10 -4.31
CA ASN A 334 -0.11 8.33 -5.26
C ASN A 334 -0.33 9.81 -5.53
N ASP A 335 -0.27 10.64 -4.48
CA ASP A 335 -0.36 12.09 -4.63
C ASP A 335 0.78 12.62 -5.49
N GLN A 336 2.02 12.27 -5.18
CA GLN A 336 3.21 12.72 -5.91
C GLN A 336 3.29 12.17 -7.34
N ILE A 337 3.02 10.88 -7.56
CA ILE A 337 3.15 10.24 -8.88
C ILE A 337 2.01 10.66 -9.80
N VAL A 338 0.78 10.76 -9.28
CA VAL A 338 -0.40 10.93 -10.11
C VAL A 338 -1.21 12.18 -9.74
N ALA A 339 -1.67 12.33 -8.48
CA ALA A 339 -2.76 13.24 -8.18
C ALA A 339 -2.39 14.70 -8.37
N GLN A 340 -1.23 15.15 -7.91
CA GLN A 340 -0.76 16.53 -8.03
C GLN A 340 -0.75 17.02 -9.48
N ARG A 341 -0.34 16.13 -10.40
CA ARG A 341 -0.26 16.49 -11.82
C ARG A 341 -1.51 16.19 -12.61
N GLN A 342 -2.27 15.17 -12.26
CA GLN A 342 -3.29 14.62 -13.14
C GLN A 342 -4.73 14.82 -12.66
N LYS A 343 -4.94 15.22 -11.37
CA LYS A 343 -6.27 15.39 -10.78
C LYS A 343 -6.75 16.84 -10.67
N GLY A 344 -6.08 17.79 -11.32
CA GLY A 344 -6.53 19.18 -11.35
C GLY A 344 -7.90 19.36 -11.99
N ALA A 345 -8.56 20.48 -11.69
CA ALA A 345 -9.89 20.79 -12.22
C ALA A 345 -9.89 20.79 -13.76
N GLY A 346 -10.85 20.07 -14.35
CA GLY A 346 -11.01 19.97 -15.80
C GLY A 346 -10.02 19.09 -16.54
N MET A 347 -8.99 18.55 -15.88
CA MET A 347 -7.99 17.70 -16.53
C MET A 347 -8.57 16.36 -16.98
N ARG A 348 -8.23 15.98 -18.21
CA ARG A 348 -8.57 14.69 -18.83
C ARG A 348 -7.36 14.15 -19.57
N TRP A 349 -7.18 12.83 -19.55
CA TRP A 349 -5.97 12.17 -20.03
C TRP A 349 -6.26 11.02 -20.98
N SER A 350 -5.40 10.83 -21.98
CA SER A 350 -5.26 9.51 -22.62
C SER A 350 -4.46 8.61 -21.70
N LEU A 351 -4.68 7.29 -21.78
CA LEU A 351 -3.94 6.32 -20.96
C LEU A 351 -2.43 6.48 -21.15
N ASP A 352 -1.98 6.53 -22.41
CA ASP A 352 -0.56 6.61 -22.75
C ASP A 352 0.14 7.82 -22.12
N THR A 353 -0.52 8.99 -22.12
CA THR A 353 0.06 10.20 -21.51
C THR A 353 0.02 10.13 -19.98
N SER A 354 -1.06 9.60 -19.43
CA SER A 354 -1.24 9.44 -17.99
C SER A 354 -0.19 8.47 -17.41
N ASP A 355 -0.01 7.32 -18.04
CA ASP A 355 0.96 6.30 -17.62
C ASP A 355 2.41 6.75 -17.87
N ALA A 356 2.68 7.44 -18.98
CA ALA A 356 4.01 8.00 -19.25
C ALA A 356 4.43 9.05 -18.22
N LEU A 357 3.54 9.93 -17.82
CA LEU A 357 3.81 10.88 -16.73
C LEU A 357 4.04 10.15 -15.41
N ALA A 358 3.25 9.13 -15.10
CA ALA A 358 3.45 8.32 -13.90
C ALA A 358 4.82 7.61 -13.92
N ALA A 359 5.27 7.08 -15.07
CA ALA A 359 6.59 6.47 -15.21
C ALA A 359 7.71 7.46 -14.91
N LEU A 360 7.67 8.66 -15.51
CA LEU A 360 8.68 9.70 -15.29
C LEU A 360 8.68 10.21 -13.84
N ARG A 361 7.52 10.36 -13.20
CA ARG A 361 7.45 10.75 -11.79
C ARG A 361 7.94 9.65 -10.84
N THR A 362 7.70 8.39 -11.19
CA THR A 362 8.26 7.25 -10.46
C THR A 362 9.78 7.22 -10.55
N LEU A 363 10.34 7.55 -11.72
CA LEU A 363 11.78 7.68 -11.92
C LEU A 363 12.40 8.73 -10.98
N VAL A 364 11.75 9.91 -10.85
CA VAL A 364 12.17 10.96 -9.90
C VAL A 364 12.06 10.47 -8.46
N LEU A 365 10.94 9.82 -8.11
CA LEU A 365 10.68 9.39 -6.73
C LEU A 365 11.65 8.27 -6.28
N ASN A 366 12.19 7.51 -7.22
CA ASN A 366 13.20 6.48 -7.01
C ASN A 366 14.64 6.99 -7.06
N ASP A 367 14.85 8.29 -7.30
CA ASP A 367 16.17 8.92 -7.47
C ASP A 367 16.97 8.37 -8.68
N ASP A 368 16.25 7.90 -9.71
CA ASP A 368 16.83 7.32 -10.93
C ASP A 368 16.95 8.33 -12.09
N TRP A 369 16.56 9.60 -11.88
CA TRP A 369 16.50 10.62 -12.94
C TRP A 369 17.85 10.86 -13.59
N ASP A 370 18.89 11.09 -12.78
CA ASP A 370 20.24 11.35 -13.28
C ASP A 370 20.84 10.12 -13.97
N ALA A 371 20.58 8.94 -13.42
CA ALA A 371 21.02 7.69 -14.05
C ALA A 371 20.44 7.53 -15.45
N TYR A 372 19.16 7.85 -15.63
CA TYR A 372 18.50 7.80 -16.93
C TYR A 372 19.01 8.87 -17.90
N TRP A 373 19.07 10.12 -17.48
CA TRP A 373 19.37 11.25 -18.37
C TRP A 373 20.89 11.47 -18.60
N CYS A 374 21.70 11.45 -17.55
CA CYS A 374 23.12 11.71 -17.64
C CYS A 374 23.92 10.46 -18.05
N HIS A 375 23.57 9.30 -17.47
CA HIS A 375 24.34 8.07 -17.65
C HIS A 375 23.75 7.11 -18.69
N ARG A 376 22.62 7.44 -19.30
CA ARG A 376 21.90 6.60 -20.29
C ARG A 376 21.57 5.20 -19.77
N ARG A 377 21.40 5.07 -18.45
CA ARG A 377 21.01 3.82 -17.83
C ARG A 377 19.51 3.76 -17.70
N LEU A 378 18.92 2.68 -18.16
CA LEU A 378 17.53 2.38 -17.85
C LEU A 378 17.45 2.05 -16.35
N PRO A 379 16.38 2.45 -15.66
CA PRO A 379 16.18 2.09 -14.27
C PRO A 379 16.18 0.56 -14.15
N SER A 380 16.89 0.06 -13.15
CA SER A 380 17.01 -1.37 -12.90
C SER A 380 16.13 -1.76 -11.70
N LEU A 381 15.47 -2.91 -11.80
CA LEU A 381 14.80 -3.56 -10.69
C LEU A 381 15.86 -4.14 -9.75
N VAL A 382 16.39 -3.31 -8.87
CA VAL A 382 17.42 -3.72 -7.91
C VAL A 382 16.76 -4.13 -6.60
N ALA A 383 17.25 -5.22 -6.00
CA ALA A 383 16.92 -5.57 -4.62
C ALA A 383 17.38 -4.46 -3.68
N ILE A 384 16.51 -4.08 -2.75
CA ILE A 384 16.75 -3.10 -1.69
C ILE A 384 16.72 -3.78 -0.33
#